data_fe0418f2b6f32a4645d131375dbc7eaa
#
_entry.id   fe0418f2b6f32a4645d131375dbc7eaa
#
_cell.length_a   1.000
_cell.length_b   1.000
_cell.length_c   1.000
_cell.angle_alpha   90.00
_cell.angle_beta   90.00
_cell.angle_gamma   90.00
#
_symmetry.space_group_name_H-M   'P 1'
#
loop_
_entity.id
_entity.type
_entity.pdbx_description
1 polymer ?
#
loop_
_entity_poly.entity_id
_entity_poly.type
_entity_poly.pdbx_seq_one_letter_code
_entity_poly.pdbx_strand_id
1 'polypeptide(L)'
;MHLFGPGLLFALLFPLFLHAQASKPIQFTDVTATSGIKFVHFKGNEGISINREEFGPGVCVADFDGDGWQDIYFVNGRDLYHRGISVRNALYRNNGDGTFTDVTDKAKTPGTGYGLGCVWGDYDNDGFPDLYVTQFERNVLYHNNGDGTFTDVTDKAGVAGMDFGTLFHAGATFFDYDRDGKLDLYVGGYVALGPDAKRYCDLGGVKSSCPPSAYKGSSDILYHNNGDGTFTNVTKAAKIYQPDGKNLSVGAADYDNDGWPDIFVANDGLYAYLYHNEHNGTFTEVGLPAGMAVAGQGQVMAAMCISLGDYDNDGWLDLYISDFQKSSDHVWRNSGQGYFDEVSGPAGITVPTREVLSFGGGFFDYDNDGWLDIFIANGHVYPEVEQVSPETHYKQTNTLFHNDGKGKFAEVSKQAGNGFQKPYVGRGVAFADFDNDGFMDLVVGNNGDPPLLLHNSAGNGNHYVNFKLVGKKSNRDAMGARVRIVAGGVSQIREIAGGGSYLSQSDLRANFGLGKATRVETVEVQWPSGQKQTFRNLEADKFYLIDEGKEVVEMQRWKEPQSRASH
;
A
#
# COMPACT_ATOMS: atom_id res chain seq x y z
N MET A 1 -18.91 88.80 -26.14
CA MET A 1 -18.70 88.29 -24.78
C MET A 1 -19.04 86.79 -24.80
N HIS A 2 -18.04 85.94 -25.07
CA HIS A 2 -18.21 84.51 -25.17
C HIS A 2 -17.44 83.86 -24.03
N LEU A 3 -18.14 83.12 -23.18
CA LEU A 3 -17.59 82.30 -22.11
C LEU A 3 -17.49 80.85 -22.59
N PHE A 4 -16.29 80.37 -22.66
CA PHE A 4 -15.99 78.94 -22.84
C PHE A 4 -15.93 78.31 -21.45
N GLY A 5 -16.73 77.21 -21.23
CA GLY A 5 -16.66 76.38 -20.05
C GLY A 5 -15.72 75.15 -20.33
N PRO A 6 -15.04 74.62 -19.32
CA PRO A 6 -14.13 73.48 -19.50
C PRO A 6 -14.91 72.15 -19.52
N GLY A 7 -14.67 71.32 -20.56
CA GLY A 7 -15.17 69.96 -20.67
C GLY A 7 -14.40 69.02 -19.75
N LEU A 8 -15.14 68.32 -18.86
CA LEU A 8 -14.65 67.22 -18.04
C LEU A 8 -14.57 65.93 -18.89
N LEU A 9 -13.37 65.45 -19.07
CA LEU A 9 -13.15 64.10 -19.63
C LEU A 9 -13.35 63.07 -18.53
N PHE A 10 -14.43 62.28 -18.61
CA PHE A 10 -14.63 61.09 -17.76
C PHE A 10 -13.84 59.90 -18.37
N ALA A 11 -12.74 59.53 -17.74
CA ALA A 11 -12.04 58.29 -18.04
C ALA A 11 -12.82 57.12 -17.42
N LEU A 12 -13.47 56.29 -18.24
CA LEU A 12 -14.07 55.04 -17.86
C LEU A 12 -12.95 54.01 -17.59
N LEU A 13 -12.62 53.80 -16.32
CA LEU A 13 -11.84 52.68 -15.86
C LEU A 13 -12.71 51.40 -15.92
N PHE A 14 -12.49 50.56 -16.95
CA PHE A 14 -13.00 49.20 -16.95
C PHE A 14 -12.15 48.36 -15.99
N PRO A 15 -12.76 47.70 -14.97
CA PRO A 15 -12.03 46.76 -14.17
C PRO A 15 -11.75 45.52 -15.05
N LEU A 16 -10.47 45.23 -15.29
CA LEU A 16 -10.05 43.91 -15.78
C LEU A 16 -10.38 42.90 -14.68
N PHE A 17 -11.49 42.18 -14.83
CA PHE A 17 -11.71 40.97 -14.11
C PHE A 17 -10.73 39.92 -14.68
N LEU A 18 -9.59 39.73 -14.02
CA LEU A 18 -8.85 38.50 -14.15
C LEU A 18 -9.80 37.38 -13.68
N HIS A 19 -10.38 36.65 -14.62
CA HIS A 19 -10.98 35.35 -14.31
C HIS A 19 -9.80 34.45 -13.92
N ALA A 20 -9.57 34.25 -12.63
CA ALA A 20 -8.84 33.11 -12.15
C ALA A 20 -9.59 31.89 -12.72
N GLN A 21 -8.98 31.19 -13.63
CA GLN A 21 -9.52 29.93 -14.15
C GLN A 21 -9.57 29.00 -12.95
N ALA A 22 -10.77 28.66 -12.48
CA ALA A 22 -10.92 27.71 -11.39
C ALA A 22 -10.19 26.42 -11.79
N SER A 23 -9.27 25.97 -10.95
CA SER A 23 -8.59 24.69 -11.16
C SER A 23 -9.63 23.60 -11.33
N LYS A 24 -9.46 22.76 -12.34
CA LYS A 24 -10.35 21.61 -12.51
C LYS A 24 -10.16 20.69 -11.31
N PRO A 25 -11.24 20.17 -10.72
CA PRO A 25 -11.09 19.18 -9.65
C PRO A 25 -10.44 17.92 -10.22
N ILE A 26 -9.59 17.29 -9.44
CA ILE A 26 -9.01 15.97 -9.76
C ILE A 26 -10.13 14.97 -9.98
N GLN A 27 -9.99 14.14 -11.01
CA GLN A 27 -10.97 13.14 -11.38
C GLN A 27 -10.26 11.80 -11.60
N PHE A 28 -10.67 10.79 -10.87
CA PHE A 28 -10.27 9.42 -11.14
C PHE A 28 -11.18 8.79 -12.20
N THR A 29 -10.59 8.31 -13.26
CA THR A 29 -11.30 7.64 -14.36
C THR A 29 -11.02 6.15 -14.32
N ASP A 30 -12.07 5.32 -14.33
CA ASP A 30 -11.94 3.87 -14.52
C ASP A 30 -11.48 3.59 -15.96
N VAL A 31 -10.20 3.20 -16.09
CA VAL A 31 -9.55 2.84 -17.36
C VAL A 31 -9.35 1.33 -17.52
N THR A 32 -9.91 0.52 -16.64
CA THR A 32 -9.75 -0.95 -16.65
C THR A 32 -10.07 -1.56 -18.01
N ALA A 33 -11.18 -1.15 -18.63
CA ALA A 33 -11.65 -1.71 -19.90
C ALA A 33 -10.71 -1.41 -21.08
N THR A 34 -9.95 -0.31 -21.03
CA THR A 34 -9.03 0.13 -22.10
C THR A 34 -7.58 -0.22 -21.79
N SER A 35 -7.26 -0.60 -20.57
CA SER A 35 -5.89 -0.89 -20.12
C SER A 35 -5.29 -2.19 -20.67
N GLY A 36 -6.10 -3.06 -21.31
CA GLY A 36 -5.65 -4.39 -21.74
C GLY A 36 -5.65 -5.46 -20.63
N ILE A 37 -5.92 -5.10 -19.38
CA ILE A 37 -5.99 -6.02 -18.25
C ILE A 37 -7.27 -6.87 -18.37
N LYS A 38 -7.08 -8.20 -18.43
CA LYS A 38 -8.17 -9.19 -18.54
C LYS A 38 -8.27 -10.11 -17.33
N PHE A 39 -7.51 -9.79 -16.28
CA PHE A 39 -7.54 -10.53 -15.04
C PHE A 39 -8.94 -10.46 -14.42
N VAL A 40 -9.41 -11.60 -13.89
CA VAL A 40 -10.60 -11.68 -13.05
C VAL A 40 -10.24 -12.55 -11.85
N HIS A 41 -10.46 -12.03 -10.66
CA HIS A 41 -10.23 -12.81 -9.46
C HIS A 41 -11.22 -13.97 -9.36
N PHE A 42 -10.72 -15.15 -9.07
CA PHE A 42 -11.50 -16.36 -8.86
C PHE A 42 -11.43 -16.77 -7.39
N LYS A 43 -12.47 -16.52 -6.64
CA LYS A 43 -12.49 -16.77 -5.18
C LYS A 43 -12.58 -18.27 -4.78
N GLY A 44 -12.87 -19.18 -5.72
CA GLY A 44 -12.95 -20.63 -5.47
C GLY A 44 -14.35 -21.22 -5.59
N ASN A 45 -15.39 -20.54 -5.17
CA ASN A 45 -16.77 -21.03 -5.12
C ASN A 45 -17.78 -19.97 -5.58
N GLU A 46 -18.85 -20.41 -6.23
CA GLU A 46 -19.99 -19.56 -6.62
C GLU A 46 -21.14 -19.60 -5.60
N GLY A 47 -21.09 -20.53 -4.64
CA GLY A 47 -22.09 -20.69 -3.58
C GLY A 47 -21.69 -19.98 -2.28
N ILE A 48 -22.11 -20.55 -1.16
CA ILE A 48 -21.74 -20.07 0.18
C ILE A 48 -20.22 -20.16 0.32
N SER A 49 -19.58 -19.02 0.57
CA SER A 49 -18.12 -18.94 0.75
C SER A 49 -17.69 -19.71 2.00
N ILE A 50 -16.45 -20.16 2.00
CA ILE A 50 -15.71 -20.56 3.19
C ILE A 50 -14.72 -19.48 3.53
N ASN A 51 -14.25 -19.42 4.77
CA ASN A 51 -13.43 -18.33 5.29
C ASN A 51 -12.32 -17.89 4.31
N ARG A 52 -11.49 -18.80 3.78
CA ARG A 52 -10.38 -18.43 2.87
C ARG A 52 -10.80 -17.79 1.55
N GLU A 53 -12.05 -17.98 1.10
CA GLU A 53 -12.56 -17.40 -0.15
C GLU A 53 -12.97 -15.93 -0.01
N GLU A 54 -12.89 -15.38 1.20
CA GLU A 54 -13.32 -14.01 1.52
C GLU A 54 -12.19 -13.00 1.47
N PHE A 55 -10.93 -13.48 1.48
CA PHE A 55 -9.77 -12.62 1.71
C PHE A 55 -9.13 -12.10 0.42
N GLY A 56 -8.74 -12.83 -0.55
CA GLY A 56 -8.06 -12.30 -1.74
C GLY A 56 -8.90 -11.32 -2.59
N PRO A 57 -8.29 -10.66 -3.57
CA PRO A 57 -6.90 -10.70 -3.98
C PRO A 57 -6.03 -9.59 -3.40
N GLY A 58 -4.75 -9.89 -3.18
CA GLY A 58 -3.70 -8.87 -3.12
C GLY A 58 -3.29 -8.40 -4.51
N VAL A 59 -2.71 -7.20 -4.57
CA VAL A 59 -2.15 -6.58 -5.77
C VAL A 59 -0.86 -5.84 -5.43
N CYS A 60 0.21 -6.07 -6.19
CA CYS A 60 1.50 -5.49 -5.90
C CYS A 60 2.12 -4.87 -7.15
N VAL A 61 2.79 -3.74 -6.94
CA VAL A 61 3.36 -2.93 -8.02
C VAL A 61 4.88 -2.86 -7.87
N ALA A 62 5.60 -3.04 -8.96
CA ALA A 62 7.03 -2.79 -9.08
C ALA A 62 7.43 -2.65 -10.55
N ASP A 63 8.55 -1.99 -10.82
CA ASP A 63 9.24 -1.99 -12.11
C ASP A 63 10.14 -3.24 -12.17
N PHE A 64 9.53 -4.42 -12.52
CA PHE A 64 10.24 -5.71 -12.41
C PHE A 64 11.31 -5.91 -13.49
N ASP A 65 11.21 -5.24 -14.64
CA ASP A 65 12.16 -5.40 -15.74
C ASP A 65 13.13 -4.20 -15.90
N GLY A 66 13.02 -3.20 -15.01
CA GLY A 66 13.92 -2.06 -14.94
C GLY A 66 13.72 -1.05 -16.08
N ASP A 67 12.56 -1.05 -16.75
CA ASP A 67 12.28 -0.14 -17.85
C ASP A 67 11.70 1.22 -17.39
N GLY A 68 11.40 1.35 -16.09
CA GLY A 68 10.94 2.57 -15.42
C GLY A 68 9.44 2.77 -15.41
N TRP A 69 8.70 1.84 -15.93
CA TRP A 69 7.24 1.81 -15.83
C TRP A 69 6.82 0.84 -14.73
N GLN A 70 5.84 1.23 -13.94
CA GLN A 70 5.35 0.37 -12.88
C GLN A 70 4.45 -0.74 -13.44
N ASP A 71 4.78 -1.99 -13.12
CA ASP A 71 4.08 -3.20 -13.51
C ASP A 71 3.14 -3.68 -12.40
N ILE A 72 2.20 -4.55 -12.73
CA ILE A 72 1.19 -5.01 -11.77
C ILE A 72 1.20 -6.54 -11.65
N TYR A 73 1.30 -7.05 -10.43
CA TYR A 73 1.08 -8.45 -10.12
C TYR A 73 -0.23 -8.64 -9.37
N PHE A 74 -1.14 -9.43 -9.93
CA PHE A 74 -2.41 -9.82 -9.32
C PHE A 74 -2.34 -11.23 -8.77
N VAL A 75 -2.72 -11.39 -7.51
CA VAL A 75 -2.82 -12.68 -6.86
C VAL A 75 -4.21 -13.27 -7.08
N ASN A 76 -4.33 -14.57 -7.33
CA ASN A 76 -5.59 -15.22 -7.61
C ASN A 76 -5.86 -16.38 -6.65
N GLY A 77 -7.13 -16.69 -6.41
CA GLY A 77 -7.55 -17.91 -5.75
C GLY A 77 -7.27 -19.16 -6.58
N ARG A 78 -7.89 -20.27 -6.24
CA ARG A 78 -7.70 -21.55 -6.93
C ARG A 78 -9.01 -22.34 -6.97
N ASP A 79 -9.12 -23.25 -7.95
CA ASP A 79 -10.21 -24.22 -8.02
C ASP A 79 -10.09 -25.28 -6.91
N LEU A 80 -10.65 -24.95 -5.74
CA LEU A 80 -10.63 -25.79 -4.54
C LEU A 80 -11.53 -27.03 -4.64
N TYR A 81 -12.39 -27.06 -5.66
CA TYR A 81 -13.42 -28.09 -5.83
C TYR A 81 -13.14 -29.00 -7.02
N HIS A 82 -11.93 -28.88 -7.64
CA HIS A 82 -11.48 -29.70 -8.75
C HIS A 82 -12.46 -29.76 -9.93
N ARG A 83 -13.09 -28.62 -10.26
CA ARG A 83 -14.04 -28.48 -11.38
C ARG A 83 -13.35 -28.39 -12.74
N GLY A 84 -12.03 -28.39 -12.77
CA GLY A 84 -11.22 -28.25 -13.98
C GLY A 84 -11.08 -26.80 -14.46
N ILE A 85 -11.30 -25.83 -13.58
CA ILE A 85 -11.11 -24.41 -13.88
C ILE A 85 -9.64 -24.08 -13.76
N SER A 86 -9.02 -23.63 -14.85
CA SER A 86 -7.64 -23.17 -14.86
C SER A 86 -7.59 -21.74 -14.31
N VAL A 87 -6.93 -21.57 -13.16
CA VAL A 87 -6.75 -20.30 -12.47
C VAL A 87 -5.27 -20.08 -12.19
N ARG A 88 -4.79 -18.86 -12.40
CA ARG A 88 -3.40 -18.47 -12.11
C ARG A 88 -3.34 -17.02 -11.63
N ASN A 89 -2.28 -16.66 -10.93
CA ASN A 89 -1.89 -15.27 -10.73
C ASN A 89 -1.54 -14.63 -12.07
N ALA A 90 -1.40 -13.32 -12.13
CA ALA A 90 -1.09 -12.64 -13.37
C ALA A 90 -0.10 -11.49 -13.17
N LEU A 91 1.01 -11.50 -13.93
CA LEU A 91 1.95 -10.40 -14.05
C LEU A 91 1.64 -9.63 -15.35
N TYR A 92 1.34 -8.36 -15.18
CA TYR A 92 1.07 -7.44 -16.28
C TYR A 92 2.21 -6.43 -16.40
N ARG A 93 2.90 -6.46 -17.53
CA ARG A 93 3.90 -5.47 -17.88
C ARG A 93 3.24 -4.20 -18.41
N ASN A 94 3.65 -3.05 -17.90
CA ASN A 94 3.24 -1.75 -18.40
C ASN A 94 3.93 -1.45 -19.75
N ASN A 95 3.15 -1.06 -20.76
CA ASN A 95 3.69 -0.75 -22.09
C ASN A 95 4.12 0.72 -22.24
N GLY A 96 3.90 1.56 -21.21
CA GLY A 96 4.21 3.00 -21.22
C GLY A 96 3.27 3.85 -22.07
N ASP A 97 2.14 3.30 -22.50
CA ASP A 97 1.12 3.97 -23.31
C ASP A 97 -0.29 3.92 -22.68
N GLY A 98 -0.37 3.62 -21.37
CA GLY A 98 -1.60 3.43 -20.63
C GLY A 98 -2.20 2.03 -20.79
N THR A 99 -1.50 1.12 -21.47
CA THR A 99 -1.92 -0.28 -21.61
C THR A 99 -0.93 -1.25 -20.96
N PHE A 100 -1.41 -2.47 -20.67
CA PHE A 100 -0.65 -3.52 -20.03
C PHE A 100 -0.72 -4.82 -20.82
N THR A 101 0.37 -5.58 -20.81
CA THR A 101 0.48 -6.89 -21.45
C THR A 101 0.65 -7.99 -20.42
N ASP A 102 -0.19 -9.03 -20.44
CA ASP A 102 -0.03 -10.23 -19.61
C ASP A 102 1.24 -10.98 -20.04
N VAL A 103 2.23 -11.01 -19.15
CA VAL A 103 3.53 -11.68 -19.36
C VAL A 103 3.73 -12.89 -18.45
N THR A 104 2.71 -13.30 -17.70
CA THR A 104 2.78 -14.34 -16.66
C THR A 104 3.45 -15.63 -17.11
N ASP A 105 3.05 -16.14 -18.27
CA ASP A 105 3.59 -17.41 -18.79
C ASP A 105 5.05 -17.26 -19.22
N LYS A 106 5.39 -16.13 -19.85
CA LYS A 106 6.78 -15.79 -20.23
C LYS A 106 7.64 -15.58 -18.99
N ALA A 107 7.13 -14.86 -18.01
CA ALA A 107 7.80 -14.58 -16.74
C ALA A 107 7.89 -15.81 -15.83
N LYS A 108 7.04 -16.83 -16.04
CA LYS A 108 6.94 -18.05 -15.21
C LYS A 108 6.49 -17.80 -13.77
N THR A 109 5.53 -16.88 -13.59
CA THR A 109 5.01 -16.49 -12.27
C THR A 109 3.53 -16.81 -12.05
N PRO A 110 3.01 -18.00 -12.47
CA PRO A 110 1.57 -18.30 -12.44
C PRO A 110 1.00 -18.51 -11.01
N GLY A 111 1.86 -18.62 -9.99
CA GLY A 111 1.46 -19.12 -8.67
C GLY A 111 1.22 -20.63 -8.67
N THR A 112 1.22 -21.23 -7.50
CA THR A 112 1.08 -22.71 -7.35
C THR A 112 -0.06 -23.11 -6.42
N GLY A 113 -0.51 -22.19 -5.54
CA GLY A 113 -1.50 -22.41 -4.49
C GLY A 113 -2.71 -21.51 -4.58
N TYR A 114 -3.49 -21.48 -3.51
CA TYR A 114 -4.54 -20.48 -3.31
C TYR A 114 -3.89 -19.20 -2.81
N GLY A 115 -3.69 -18.24 -3.69
CA GLY A 115 -2.97 -17.01 -3.41
C GLY A 115 -3.79 -16.01 -2.60
N LEU A 116 -3.11 -15.19 -1.82
CA LEU A 116 -3.69 -14.17 -0.95
C LEU A 116 -3.04 -12.82 -1.17
N GLY A 117 -1.76 -12.68 -0.84
CA GLY A 117 -1.00 -11.44 -0.92
C GLY A 117 0.30 -11.57 -1.70
N CYS A 118 0.97 -10.45 -1.91
CA CYS A 118 2.28 -10.37 -2.54
C CYS A 118 3.10 -9.22 -1.99
N VAL A 119 4.42 -9.31 -2.16
CA VAL A 119 5.36 -8.24 -1.86
C VAL A 119 6.60 -8.38 -2.75
N TRP A 120 7.13 -7.24 -3.22
CA TRP A 120 8.35 -7.13 -4.00
C TRP A 120 9.52 -6.69 -3.12
N GLY A 121 10.72 -7.19 -3.40
CA GLY A 121 11.97 -6.76 -2.77
C GLY A 121 13.17 -7.41 -3.43
N ASP A 122 14.23 -6.65 -3.64
CA ASP A 122 15.52 -7.15 -4.14
C ASP A 122 16.31 -7.76 -2.96
N TYR A 123 15.95 -9.03 -2.60
CA TYR A 123 16.49 -9.67 -1.40
C TYR A 123 17.96 -10.06 -1.51
N ASP A 124 18.49 -10.23 -2.72
CA ASP A 124 19.90 -10.58 -2.93
C ASP A 124 20.76 -9.43 -3.47
N ASN A 125 20.17 -8.22 -3.57
CA ASN A 125 20.82 -6.98 -3.98
C ASN A 125 21.41 -7.01 -5.40
N ASP A 126 20.84 -7.81 -6.32
CA ASP A 126 21.30 -7.93 -7.70
C ASP A 126 20.78 -6.83 -8.63
N GLY A 127 19.80 -6.05 -8.18
CA GLY A 127 19.22 -4.90 -8.87
C GLY A 127 17.90 -5.18 -9.58
N PHE A 128 17.35 -6.37 -9.40
CA PHE A 128 16.06 -6.79 -9.94
C PHE A 128 15.12 -7.19 -8.80
N PRO A 129 13.95 -6.57 -8.66
CA PRO A 129 13.04 -6.91 -7.57
C PRO A 129 12.53 -8.35 -7.72
N ASP A 130 12.61 -9.11 -6.63
CA ASP A 130 12.08 -10.45 -6.48
C ASP A 130 10.65 -10.39 -5.95
N LEU A 131 9.90 -11.48 -6.11
CA LEU A 131 8.50 -11.53 -5.75
C LEU A 131 8.21 -12.62 -4.71
N TYR A 132 7.70 -12.23 -3.55
CA TYR A 132 7.15 -13.17 -2.59
C TYR A 132 5.61 -13.17 -2.64
N VAL A 133 5.01 -14.36 -2.72
CA VAL A 133 3.55 -14.55 -2.79
C VAL A 133 3.09 -15.38 -1.61
N THR A 134 2.23 -14.79 -0.77
CA THR A 134 1.60 -15.51 0.34
C THR A 134 0.41 -16.32 -0.18
N GLN A 135 0.26 -17.53 0.34
CA GLN A 135 -0.74 -18.48 -0.10
C GLN A 135 -1.30 -19.28 1.07
N PHE A 136 -2.40 -19.96 0.82
CA PHE A 136 -2.82 -21.07 1.67
C PHE A 136 -1.88 -22.25 1.41
N GLU A 137 -1.33 -22.84 2.47
CA GLU A 137 -0.27 -23.85 2.49
C GLU A 137 1.10 -23.23 2.16
N ARG A 138 1.74 -23.61 1.06
CA ARG A 138 3.12 -23.21 0.71
C ARG A 138 3.17 -21.86 0.00
N ASN A 139 3.85 -20.88 0.58
CA ASN A 139 4.17 -19.62 -0.08
C ASN A 139 5.19 -19.82 -1.22
N VAL A 140 5.40 -18.78 -2.04
CA VAL A 140 6.36 -18.83 -3.14
C VAL A 140 7.26 -17.61 -3.13
N LEU A 141 8.59 -17.83 -3.19
CA LEU A 141 9.58 -16.82 -3.51
C LEU A 141 10.07 -17.04 -4.95
N TYR A 142 9.81 -16.07 -5.80
CA TYR A 142 10.29 -16.01 -7.17
C TYR A 142 11.51 -15.11 -7.25
N HIS A 143 12.69 -15.68 -7.56
CA HIS A 143 13.89 -14.90 -7.87
C HIS A 143 13.81 -14.37 -9.30
N ASN A 144 14.06 -13.09 -9.49
CA ASN A 144 14.07 -12.41 -10.79
C ASN A 144 15.42 -12.65 -11.50
N ASN A 145 15.41 -13.35 -12.62
CA ASN A 145 16.65 -13.69 -13.34
C ASN A 145 17.25 -12.51 -14.14
N GLY A 146 16.65 -11.30 -14.08
CA GLY A 146 17.11 -10.13 -14.82
C GLY A 146 16.88 -10.16 -16.33
N ASP A 147 16.24 -11.21 -16.86
CA ASP A 147 15.95 -11.39 -18.29
C ASP A 147 14.44 -11.36 -18.61
N GLY A 148 13.64 -10.94 -17.63
CA GLY A 148 12.18 -10.92 -17.69
C GLY A 148 11.54 -12.27 -17.37
N THR A 149 12.30 -13.22 -16.80
CA THR A 149 11.80 -14.49 -16.27
C THR A 149 12.15 -14.64 -14.79
N PHE A 150 11.43 -15.52 -14.10
CA PHE A 150 11.62 -15.80 -12.69
C PHE A 150 11.88 -17.29 -12.45
N THR A 151 12.51 -17.59 -11.33
CA THR A 151 12.76 -18.95 -10.84
C THR A 151 12.14 -19.11 -9.45
N ASP A 152 11.29 -20.14 -9.23
CA ASP A 152 10.83 -20.49 -7.87
C ASP A 152 12.02 -21.04 -7.07
N VAL A 153 12.45 -20.27 -6.07
CA VAL A 153 13.58 -20.61 -5.18
C VAL A 153 13.13 -20.91 -3.75
N THR A 154 11.85 -21.01 -3.50
CA THR A 154 11.23 -21.09 -2.16
C THR A 154 11.85 -22.17 -1.28
N ASP A 155 12.00 -23.39 -1.81
CA ASP A 155 12.52 -24.52 -1.02
C ASP A 155 14.02 -24.36 -0.76
N LYS A 156 14.78 -23.83 -1.72
CA LYS A 156 16.20 -23.49 -1.55
C LYS A 156 16.37 -22.37 -0.53
N ALA A 157 15.53 -21.34 -0.62
CA ALA A 157 15.58 -20.20 0.29
C ALA A 157 15.06 -20.53 1.70
N GLY A 158 14.26 -21.59 1.88
CA GLY A 158 13.72 -21.99 3.16
C GLY A 158 12.53 -21.14 3.67
N VAL A 159 11.78 -20.49 2.75
CA VAL A 159 10.73 -19.51 3.09
C VAL A 159 9.32 -19.95 2.70
N ALA A 160 9.06 -21.25 2.70
CA ALA A 160 7.75 -21.81 2.34
C ALA A 160 6.61 -21.41 3.29
N GLY A 161 6.92 -20.87 4.47
CA GLY A 161 5.92 -20.47 5.47
C GLY A 161 5.38 -21.62 6.32
N MET A 162 5.84 -22.84 6.12
CA MET A 162 5.30 -24.04 6.80
C MET A 162 5.75 -24.20 8.26
N ASP A 163 6.40 -23.18 8.81
CA ASP A 163 6.85 -23.15 10.20
C ASP A 163 5.64 -23.09 11.15
N PHE A 164 5.82 -23.65 12.33
CA PHE A 164 4.79 -23.70 13.39
C PHE A 164 3.46 -24.35 12.99
N GLY A 165 3.36 -25.00 11.82
CA GLY A 165 2.14 -25.56 11.28
C GLY A 165 1.13 -24.55 10.76
N THR A 166 1.56 -23.32 10.52
CA THR A 166 0.75 -22.27 9.85
C THR A 166 0.50 -22.70 8.41
N LEU A 167 -0.77 -22.59 7.98
CA LEU A 167 -1.18 -22.93 6.62
C LEU A 167 -1.88 -21.77 5.91
N PHE A 168 -2.21 -20.71 6.64
CA PHE A 168 -2.91 -19.55 6.09
C PHE A 168 -2.06 -18.30 6.32
N HIS A 169 -1.32 -17.89 5.28
CA HIS A 169 -0.45 -16.72 5.31
C HIS A 169 -1.14 -15.56 4.61
N ALA A 170 -1.15 -14.40 5.27
CA ALA A 170 -1.81 -13.21 4.76
C ALA A 170 -0.79 -12.11 4.38
N GLY A 171 -0.63 -11.04 5.16
CA GLY A 171 0.30 -9.98 4.87
C GLY A 171 1.77 -10.43 4.91
N ALA A 172 2.61 -9.81 4.11
CA ALA A 172 4.06 -9.95 4.18
C ALA A 172 4.75 -8.63 3.89
N THR A 173 5.98 -8.47 4.35
CA THR A 173 6.83 -7.33 4.01
C THR A 173 8.30 -7.72 4.00
N PHE A 174 9.07 -7.14 3.08
CA PHE A 174 10.52 -7.10 3.15
C PHE A 174 10.97 -5.86 3.92
N PHE A 175 12.01 -5.98 4.73
CA PHE A 175 12.65 -4.88 5.46
C PHE A 175 13.99 -5.35 6.04
N ASP A 176 14.88 -4.45 6.38
CA ASP A 176 16.21 -4.74 6.91
C ASP A 176 16.18 -4.48 8.43
N TYR A 177 15.74 -5.49 9.24
CA TYR A 177 15.48 -5.27 10.67
C TYR A 177 16.74 -5.11 11.51
N ASP A 178 17.87 -5.66 11.06
CA ASP A 178 19.15 -5.61 11.80
C ASP A 178 20.19 -4.69 11.15
N ARG A 179 19.79 -3.99 10.06
CA ARG A 179 20.58 -3.00 9.33
C ARG A 179 21.89 -3.56 8.78
N ASP A 180 21.88 -4.83 8.37
CA ASP A 180 23.03 -5.48 7.74
C ASP A 180 23.12 -5.23 6.22
N GLY A 181 22.14 -4.52 5.65
CA GLY A 181 22.07 -4.15 4.24
C GLY A 181 21.40 -5.20 3.36
N LYS A 182 20.73 -6.19 3.95
CA LYS A 182 19.95 -7.20 3.24
C LYS A 182 18.49 -7.14 3.68
N LEU A 183 17.59 -7.44 2.76
CA LEU A 183 16.18 -7.49 3.09
C LEU A 183 15.83 -8.82 3.76
N ASP A 184 15.36 -8.74 4.98
CA ASP A 184 14.71 -9.81 5.72
C ASP A 184 13.24 -9.92 5.32
N LEU A 185 12.55 -10.99 5.72
CA LEU A 185 11.18 -11.23 5.33
C LEU A 185 10.29 -11.52 6.55
N TYR A 186 9.24 -10.71 6.71
CA TYR A 186 8.16 -10.97 7.67
C TYR A 186 6.94 -11.53 6.94
N VAL A 187 6.35 -12.60 7.50
CA VAL A 187 5.18 -13.29 6.92
C VAL A 187 4.10 -13.45 7.99
N GLY A 188 2.94 -12.88 7.74
CA GLY A 188 1.79 -12.92 8.64
C GLY A 188 1.10 -14.27 8.64
N GLY A 189 0.90 -14.85 9.84
CA GLY A 189 0.04 -15.99 10.09
C GLY A 189 -1.37 -15.55 10.47
N TYR A 190 -2.41 -16.10 9.80
CA TYR A 190 -3.78 -15.67 10.09
C TYR A 190 -4.50 -16.66 11.02
N VAL A 191 -5.12 -17.69 10.50
CA VAL A 191 -5.86 -18.66 11.30
C VAL A 191 -5.43 -20.10 11.00
N ALA A 192 -5.52 -20.96 12.01
CA ALA A 192 -5.20 -22.38 11.87
C ALA A 192 -6.34 -23.10 11.14
N LEU A 193 -6.32 -23.04 9.80
CA LEU A 193 -7.20 -23.83 8.93
C LEU A 193 -6.50 -25.12 8.52
N GLY A 194 -7.18 -26.26 8.71
CA GLY A 194 -6.73 -27.51 8.09
C GLY A 194 -7.03 -27.52 6.59
N PRO A 195 -6.39 -28.42 5.81
CA PRO A 195 -6.55 -28.51 4.35
C PRO A 195 -8.03 -28.68 3.92
N ASP A 196 -8.83 -29.38 4.73
CA ASP A 196 -10.26 -29.70 4.46
C ASP A 196 -11.24 -28.83 5.25
N ALA A 197 -10.82 -27.67 5.74
CA ALA A 197 -11.64 -26.84 6.63
C ALA A 197 -12.83 -26.19 5.91
N LYS A 198 -13.79 -27.01 5.48
CA LYS A 198 -15.12 -26.57 5.05
C LYS A 198 -15.99 -26.41 6.28
N ARG A 199 -15.98 -25.23 6.87
CA ARG A 199 -16.78 -24.90 8.04
C ARG A 199 -17.78 -23.80 7.69
N TYR A 200 -19.02 -24.01 8.09
CA TYR A 200 -20.09 -23.02 7.97
C TYR A 200 -20.64 -22.70 9.36
N CYS A 201 -21.04 -21.44 9.50
CA CYS A 201 -21.65 -20.91 10.70
C CYS A 201 -23.03 -20.32 10.40
N ASP A 202 -23.77 -20.02 11.44
CA ASP A 202 -25.04 -19.30 11.36
C ASP A 202 -24.78 -17.80 11.42
N LEU A 203 -25.29 -17.09 10.43
CA LEU A 203 -25.29 -15.62 10.37
C LEU A 203 -26.76 -15.17 10.49
N GLY A 204 -27.26 -15.00 11.72
CA GLY A 204 -28.65 -14.53 11.94
C GLY A 204 -29.74 -15.41 11.31
N GLY A 205 -29.57 -16.73 11.33
CA GLY A 205 -30.47 -17.70 10.71
C GLY A 205 -30.12 -18.08 9.28
N VAL A 206 -29.09 -17.51 8.69
CA VAL A 206 -28.59 -17.81 7.34
C VAL A 206 -27.26 -18.53 7.43
N LYS A 207 -27.11 -19.62 6.66
CA LYS A 207 -25.84 -20.34 6.57
C LYS A 207 -24.82 -19.50 5.82
N SER A 208 -23.65 -19.26 6.44
CA SER A 208 -22.56 -18.47 5.87
C SER A 208 -21.20 -19.04 6.29
N SER A 209 -20.09 -18.39 5.91
CA SER A 209 -18.77 -18.70 6.43
C SER A 209 -18.65 -18.40 7.92
N CYS A 210 -17.62 -18.91 8.55
CA CYS A 210 -17.37 -18.67 9.97
C CYS A 210 -16.48 -17.44 10.19
N PRO A 211 -16.77 -16.62 11.21
CA PRO A 211 -15.91 -15.51 11.59
C PRO A 211 -14.56 -15.99 12.13
N PRO A 212 -13.52 -15.13 12.17
CA PRO A 212 -12.19 -15.50 12.65
C PRO A 212 -12.17 -15.99 14.09
N SER A 213 -13.13 -15.59 14.92
CA SER A 213 -13.31 -16.10 16.30
C SER A 213 -13.61 -17.59 16.39
N ALA A 214 -14.06 -18.21 15.30
CA ALA A 214 -14.33 -19.65 15.23
C ALA A 214 -13.05 -20.50 15.07
N TYR A 215 -11.91 -19.87 14.82
CA TYR A 215 -10.63 -20.52 14.56
C TYR A 215 -9.57 -20.06 15.57
N LYS A 216 -8.59 -20.93 15.82
CA LYS A 216 -7.36 -20.52 16.53
C LYS A 216 -6.52 -19.64 15.61
N GLY A 217 -5.73 -18.75 16.20
CA GLY A 217 -4.73 -17.99 15.49
C GLY A 217 -3.54 -18.82 15.05
N SER A 218 -2.64 -18.18 14.34
CA SER A 218 -1.35 -18.71 13.91
C SER A 218 -0.25 -17.68 14.16
N SER A 219 0.97 -18.16 14.43
CA SER A 219 2.11 -17.24 14.62
C SER A 219 2.58 -16.69 13.29
N ASP A 220 2.98 -15.43 13.31
CA ASP A 220 3.78 -14.81 12.27
C ASP A 220 5.18 -15.44 12.23
N ILE A 221 5.91 -15.20 11.14
CA ILE A 221 7.25 -15.71 10.91
C ILE A 221 8.17 -14.55 10.51
N LEU A 222 9.31 -14.43 11.19
CA LEU A 222 10.41 -13.57 10.79
C LEU A 222 11.56 -14.44 10.28
N TYR A 223 11.96 -14.20 9.04
CA TYR A 223 13.07 -14.84 8.36
C TYR A 223 14.22 -13.83 8.22
N HIS A 224 15.38 -14.16 8.80
CA HIS A 224 16.62 -13.43 8.60
C HIS A 224 17.31 -13.88 7.32
N ASN A 225 17.75 -12.94 6.50
CA ASN A 225 18.44 -13.17 5.24
C ASN A 225 19.94 -13.47 5.46
N ASN A 226 20.38 -14.69 5.19
CA ASN A 226 21.76 -15.10 5.40
C ASN A 226 22.76 -14.50 4.37
N GLY A 227 22.27 -13.83 3.31
CA GLY A 227 23.08 -13.22 2.25
C GLY A 227 23.66 -14.22 1.24
N ASP A 228 23.24 -15.47 1.27
CA ASP A 228 23.66 -16.54 0.34
C ASP A 228 22.47 -17.11 -0.48
N GLY A 229 21.35 -16.38 -0.50
CA GLY A 229 20.11 -16.79 -1.13
C GLY A 229 19.26 -17.73 -0.28
N THR A 230 19.58 -17.86 1.03
CA THR A 230 18.81 -18.63 2.01
C THR A 230 18.38 -17.74 3.18
N PHE A 231 17.36 -18.18 3.92
CA PHE A 231 16.84 -17.47 5.09
C PHE A 231 16.80 -18.42 6.29
N THR A 232 16.92 -17.82 7.49
CA THR A 232 16.79 -18.52 8.77
C THR A 232 15.58 -18.02 9.53
N ASN A 233 14.67 -18.91 9.96
CA ASN A 233 13.57 -18.54 10.84
C ASN A 233 14.09 -18.12 12.22
N VAL A 234 13.97 -16.83 12.53
CA VAL A 234 14.41 -16.22 13.79
C VAL A 234 13.27 -15.81 14.71
N THR A 235 12.02 -16.14 14.38
CA THR A 235 10.79 -15.71 15.08
C THR A 235 10.89 -15.81 16.60
N LYS A 236 11.36 -16.97 17.13
CA LYS A 236 11.49 -17.18 18.57
C LYS A 236 12.70 -16.45 19.16
N ALA A 237 13.81 -16.41 18.42
CA ALA A 237 15.02 -15.69 18.84
C ALA A 237 14.77 -14.20 18.89
N ALA A 238 14.05 -13.66 17.92
CA ALA A 238 13.62 -12.27 17.84
C ALA A 238 12.48 -11.90 18.82
N LYS A 239 11.93 -12.86 19.58
CA LYS A 239 10.86 -12.70 20.58
C LYS A 239 9.51 -12.23 20.03
N ILE A 240 9.23 -12.46 18.75
CA ILE A 240 7.95 -12.10 18.11
C ILE A 240 6.97 -13.28 18.00
N TYR A 241 7.28 -14.44 18.58
CA TYR A 241 6.43 -15.63 18.49
C TYR A 241 5.13 -15.46 19.28
N GLN A 242 3.99 -15.35 18.54
CA GLN A 242 2.64 -15.20 19.09
C GLN A 242 1.71 -16.27 18.47
N PRO A 243 1.47 -17.41 19.16
CA PRO A 243 0.76 -18.55 18.57
C PRO A 243 -0.73 -18.32 18.29
N ASP A 244 -1.29 -17.25 18.84
CA ASP A 244 -2.71 -16.91 18.71
C ASP A 244 -2.93 -15.67 17.83
N GLY A 245 -1.92 -15.18 17.10
CA GLY A 245 -2.01 -14.04 16.17
C GLY A 245 -3.02 -14.30 15.05
N LYS A 246 -3.55 -13.23 14.46
CA LYS A 246 -4.45 -13.26 13.29
C LYS A 246 -4.11 -12.14 12.35
N ASN A 247 -2.88 -12.15 11.88
CA ASN A 247 -2.33 -11.11 11.04
C ASN A 247 -2.99 -11.08 9.65
N LEU A 248 -3.48 -9.91 9.23
CA LEU A 248 -3.97 -9.65 7.88
C LEU A 248 -3.10 -8.65 7.11
N SER A 249 -2.41 -7.76 7.83
CA SER A 249 -1.52 -6.78 7.20
C SER A 249 -0.35 -6.47 8.13
N VAL A 250 0.81 -6.22 7.56
CA VAL A 250 2.03 -5.84 8.25
C VAL A 250 2.66 -4.63 7.60
N GLY A 251 3.14 -3.70 8.42
CA GLY A 251 3.98 -2.57 8.01
C GLY A 251 5.28 -2.58 8.81
N ALA A 252 6.37 -2.12 8.21
CA ALA A 252 7.63 -1.94 8.88
C ALA A 252 8.12 -0.50 8.66
N ALA A 253 8.35 0.25 9.75
CA ALA A 253 8.83 1.64 9.70
C ALA A 253 9.39 2.08 11.05
N ASP A 254 10.22 3.10 11.03
CA ASP A 254 10.81 3.73 12.22
C ASP A 254 9.83 4.76 12.82
N TYR A 255 9.01 4.33 13.81
CA TYR A 255 7.96 5.21 14.37
C TYR A 255 8.47 6.21 15.42
N ASP A 256 9.58 5.91 16.08
CA ASP A 256 10.12 6.74 17.16
C ASP A 256 11.38 7.54 16.77
N ASN A 257 11.73 7.52 15.46
CA ASN A 257 12.83 8.26 14.85
C ASN A 257 14.21 7.88 15.39
N ASP A 258 14.38 6.62 15.85
CA ASP A 258 15.66 6.11 16.35
C ASP A 258 16.57 5.52 15.25
N GLY A 259 16.03 5.37 14.05
CA GLY A 259 16.70 4.90 12.84
C GLY A 259 16.67 3.37 12.67
N TRP A 260 15.86 2.65 13.43
CA TRP A 260 15.63 1.22 13.29
C TRP A 260 14.17 0.94 12.92
N PRO A 261 13.90 0.03 11.99
CA PRO A 261 12.51 -0.26 11.64
C PRO A 261 11.84 -1.12 12.72
N ASP A 262 10.63 -0.70 13.09
CA ASP A 262 9.70 -1.41 13.96
C ASP A 262 8.66 -2.16 13.14
N ILE A 263 7.89 -3.07 13.76
CA ILE A 263 6.91 -3.89 13.06
C ILE A 263 5.52 -3.61 13.58
N PHE A 264 4.61 -3.25 12.70
CA PHE A 264 3.19 -3.05 12.97
C PHE A 264 2.38 -4.21 12.40
N VAL A 265 1.50 -4.80 13.21
CA VAL A 265 0.69 -5.95 12.82
C VAL A 265 -0.80 -5.68 13.01
N ALA A 266 -1.56 -5.72 11.92
CA ALA A 266 -3.02 -5.68 11.96
C ALA A 266 -3.58 -7.07 12.25
N ASN A 267 -4.16 -7.27 13.43
CA ASN A 267 -4.79 -8.53 13.83
C ASN A 267 -6.32 -8.44 13.75
N ASP A 268 -6.94 -9.42 13.14
CA ASP A 268 -8.40 -9.52 13.00
C ASP A 268 -9.06 -10.02 14.28
N GLY A 269 -9.78 -9.12 14.96
CA GLY A 269 -10.51 -9.40 16.19
C GLY A 269 -9.63 -9.67 17.41
N LEU A 270 -8.39 -9.15 17.39
CA LEU A 270 -7.42 -9.22 18.47
C LEU A 270 -6.73 -7.85 18.64
N TYR A 271 -5.82 -7.74 19.62
CA TYR A 271 -4.94 -6.58 19.74
C TYR A 271 -4.06 -6.45 18.49
N ALA A 272 -3.95 -5.25 17.94
CA ALA A 272 -2.90 -4.96 16.98
C ALA A 272 -1.56 -4.94 17.74
N TYR A 273 -0.47 -5.41 17.09
CA TYR A 273 0.84 -5.41 17.72
C TYR A 273 1.72 -4.30 17.15
N LEU A 274 2.55 -3.74 18.02
CA LEU A 274 3.70 -2.91 17.70
C LEU A 274 4.92 -3.53 18.36
N TYR A 275 5.82 -4.07 17.54
CA TYR A 275 7.08 -4.61 18.00
C TYR A 275 8.17 -3.56 17.84
N HIS A 276 8.59 -2.97 18.96
CA HIS A 276 9.71 -2.05 19.00
C HIS A 276 11.03 -2.81 18.87
N ASN A 277 11.92 -2.33 18.00
CA ASN A 277 13.22 -2.93 17.71
C ASN A 277 14.24 -2.58 18.78
N GLU A 278 14.79 -3.56 19.49
CA GLU A 278 15.75 -3.38 20.57
C GLU A 278 17.21 -3.23 20.08
N HIS A 279 17.45 -3.03 18.78
CA HIS A 279 18.77 -2.86 18.14
C HIS A 279 19.77 -4.02 18.35
N ASN A 280 19.29 -5.18 18.73
CA ASN A 280 20.09 -6.36 19.08
C ASN A 280 19.56 -7.66 18.45
N GLY A 281 18.70 -7.53 17.43
CA GLY A 281 18.04 -8.66 16.78
C GLY A 281 16.82 -9.19 17.53
N THR A 282 16.35 -8.48 18.57
CA THR A 282 15.12 -8.82 19.29
C THR A 282 14.16 -7.64 19.33
N PHE A 283 12.88 -7.94 19.56
CA PHE A 283 11.80 -6.96 19.65
C PHE A 283 11.08 -7.06 20.99
N THR A 284 10.44 -5.95 21.38
CA THR A 284 9.50 -5.89 22.51
C THR A 284 8.14 -5.45 22.00
N GLU A 285 7.08 -6.20 22.34
CA GLU A 285 5.71 -5.82 22.00
C GLU A 285 5.26 -4.66 22.90
N VAL A 286 4.96 -3.51 22.28
CA VAL A 286 4.62 -2.25 22.96
C VAL A 286 3.27 -1.66 22.49
N GLY A 287 2.47 -2.36 21.69
CA GLY A 287 1.24 -1.83 21.10
C GLY A 287 0.22 -1.30 22.11
N LEU A 288 0.05 -1.99 23.25
CA LEU A 288 -0.85 -1.53 24.30
C LEU A 288 -0.32 -0.29 25.04
N PRO A 289 0.92 -0.24 25.56
CA PRO A 289 1.47 0.99 26.15
C PRO A 289 1.62 2.12 25.13
N ALA A 290 1.87 1.83 23.87
CA ALA A 290 1.89 2.82 22.79
C ALA A 290 0.50 3.34 22.38
N GLY A 291 -0.59 2.77 22.90
CA GLY A 291 -1.96 3.26 22.69
C GLY A 291 -2.61 2.86 21.37
N MET A 292 -1.97 2.00 20.52
CA MET A 292 -2.50 1.63 19.21
C MET A 292 -3.09 0.21 19.14
N ALA A 293 -2.98 -0.58 20.20
CA ALA A 293 -3.43 -1.99 20.20
C ALA A 293 -4.95 -2.16 20.10
N VAL A 294 -5.73 -1.17 20.50
CA VAL A 294 -7.20 -1.19 20.59
C VAL A 294 -7.77 0.15 20.12
N ALA A 295 -9.03 0.14 19.67
CA ALA A 295 -9.77 1.36 19.36
C ALA A 295 -9.94 2.25 20.60
N GLY A 296 -10.29 3.53 20.41
CA GLY A 296 -10.32 4.56 21.45
C GLY A 296 -11.22 4.28 22.67
N GLN A 297 -12.12 3.29 22.58
CA GLN A 297 -12.95 2.84 23.71
C GLN A 297 -12.47 1.50 24.30
N GLY A 298 -11.26 1.05 23.93
CA GLY A 298 -10.67 -0.20 24.40
C GLY A 298 -11.21 -1.47 23.73
N GLN A 299 -11.92 -1.36 22.61
CA GLN A 299 -12.36 -2.50 21.84
C GLN A 299 -11.24 -3.00 20.93
N VAL A 300 -11.15 -4.32 20.77
CA VAL A 300 -10.31 -4.92 19.74
C VAL A 300 -10.89 -4.60 18.36
N MET A 301 -10.01 -4.40 17.39
CA MET A 301 -10.36 -4.11 16.00
C MET A 301 -10.39 -5.39 15.16
N ALA A 302 -11.17 -5.41 14.11
CA ALA A 302 -10.99 -6.36 13.01
C ALA A 302 -10.06 -5.72 11.98
N ALA A 303 -8.81 -5.48 12.39
CA ALA A 303 -7.85 -4.71 11.62
C ALA A 303 -7.45 -5.46 10.34
N MET A 304 -7.78 -4.90 9.16
CA MET A 304 -7.47 -5.49 7.86
C MET A 304 -6.22 -4.89 7.21
N CYS A 305 -6.09 -3.57 7.25
CA CYS A 305 -4.98 -2.83 6.61
C CYS A 305 -4.24 -1.99 7.65
N ILE A 306 -2.93 -1.87 7.47
CA ILE A 306 -2.09 -0.86 8.14
C ILE A 306 -1.49 0.05 7.06
N SER A 307 -1.50 1.35 7.28
CA SER A 307 -0.76 2.33 6.50
C SER A 307 -0.09 3.34 7.41
N LEU A 308 1.15 3.64 7.12
CA LEU A 308 1.98 4.58 7.86
C LEU A 308 2.28 5.80 6.99
N GLY A 309 2.20 7.01 7.57
CA GLY A 309 2.47 8.25 6.86
C GLY A 309 2.34 9.47 7.77
N ASP A 310 3.11 10.50 7.54
CA ASP A 310 3.04 11.78 8.24
C ASP A 310 1.94 12.64 7.59
N TYR A 311 0.68 12.50 8.07
CA TYR A 311 -0.47 13.17 7.44
C TYR A 311 -0.62 14.64 7.87
N ASP A 312 -0.04 15.05 9.00
CA ASP A 312 -0.10 16.42 9.49
C ASP A 312 1.22 17.18 9.36
N ASN A 313 2.22 16.58 8.70
CA ASN A 313 3.53 17.14 8.38
C ASN A 313 4.32 17.60 9.63
N ASP A 314 4.15 16.91 10.76
CA ASP A 314 4.86 17.20 12.01
C ASP A 314 6.21 16.46 12.13
N GLY A 315 6.53 15.55 11.20
CA GLY A 315 7.79 14.83 11.11
C GLY A 315 7.78 13.48 11.83
N TRP A 316 6.60 12.98 12.24
CA TRP A 316 6.39 11.67 12.83
C TRP A 316 5.45 10.85 11.93
N LEU A 317 5.69 9.55 11.85
CA LEU A 317 4.79 8.67 11.10
C LEU A 317 3.55 8.37 11.92
N ASP A 318 2.40 8.73 11.37
CA ASP A 318 1.08 8.43 11.88
C ASP A 318 0.59 7.10 11.34
N LEU A 319 -0.54 6.61 11.90
CA LEU A 319 -1.06 5.30 11.61
C LEU A 319 -2.53 5.38 11.15
N TYR A 320 -2.85 4.68 10.06
CA TYR A 320 -4.20 4.38 9.63
C TYR A 320 -4.44 2.87 9.70
N ILE A 321 -5.59 2.45 10.24
CA ILE A 321 -6.06 1.06 10.25
C ILE A 321 -7.50 1.02 9.76
N SER A 322 -7.79 0.17 8.76
CA SER A 322 -9.15 -0.13 8.33
C SER A 322 -9.81 -1.16 9.24
N ASP A 323 -11.12 -1.03 9.46
CA ASP A 323 -11.85 -1.89 10.39
C ASP A 323 -13.18 -2.39 9.79
N PHE A 324 -13.86 -3.22 10.56
CA PHE A 324 -15.12 -3.86 10.20
C PHE A 324 -16.29 -2.87 10.27
N GLN A 325 -17.33 -3.13 9.48
CA GLN A 325 -18.57 -2.37 9.51
C GLN A 325 -19.11 -2.23 10.94
N LYS A 326 -19.62 -1.04 11.29
CA LYS A 326 -20.10 -0.59 12.61
C LYS A 326 -18.99 -0.24 13.61
N SER A 327 -17.74 -0.62 13.36
CA SER A 327 -16.58 -0.20 14.17
C SER A 327 -16.03 1.16 13.72
N SER A 328 -15.96 1.42 12.43
CA SER A 328 -15.30 2.55 11.78
C SER A 328 -13.79 2.36 11.64
N ASP A 329 -13.20 3.03 10.66
CA ASP A 329 -11.75 3.04 10.51
C ASP A 329 -11.09 3.98 11.51
N HIS A 330 -9.79 3.81 11.68
CA HIS A 330 -9.03 4.49 12.72
C HIS A 330 -7.83 5.24 12.16
N VAL A 331 -7.61 6.44 12.70
CA VAL A 331 -6.40 7.24 12.52
C VAL A 331 -5.80 7.52 13.89
N TRP A 332 -4.52 7.22 14.05
CA TRP A 332 -3.75 7.56 15.22
C TRP A 332 -2.66 8.55 14.83
N ARG A 333 -2.62 9.64 15.57
CA ARG A 333 -1.55 10.62 15.50
C ARG A 333 -0.39 10.20 16.40
N ASN A 334 0.82 10.16 15.87
CA ASN A 334 2.02 9.91 16.64
C ASN A 334 2.36 11.14 17.49
N SER A 335 2.48 10.97 18.79
CA SER A 335 2.79 12.06 19.72
C SER A 335 4.25 12.54 19.68
N GLY A 336 5.13 11.79 19.02
CA GLY A 336 6.58 11.98 19.10
C GLY A 336 7.17 11.64 20.48
N GLN A 337 6.42 10.96 21.34
CA GLN A 337 6.83 10.60 22.70
C GLN A 337 6.70 9.09 22.97
N GLY A 338 6.63 8.28 21.90
CA GLY A 338 6.51 6.83 21.96
C GLY A 338 5.09 6.30 22.15
N TYR A 339 4.07 7.15 21.97
CA TYR A 339 2.66 6.72 21.97
C TYR A 339 1.84 7.42 20.88
N PHE A 340 0.68 6.84 20.57
CA PHE A 340 -0.25 7.31 19.58
C PHE A 340 -1.55 7.78 20.23
N ASP A 341 -2.10 8.88 19.74
CA ASP A 341 -3.42 9.41 20.10
C ASP A 341 -4.45 9.01 19.03
N GLU A 342 -5.53 8.35 19.44
CA GLU A 342 -6.64 8.03 18.51
C GLU A 342 -7.42 9.29 18.18
N VAL A 343 -7.43 9.69 16.91
CA VAL A 343 -8.00 10.96 16.45
C VAL A 343 -9.10 10.81 15.39
N SER A 344 -9.56 9.61 15.08
CA SER A 344 -10.52 9.32 13.98
C SER A 344 -11.79 10.16 14.03
N GLY A 345 -12.35 10.37 15.23
CA GLY A 345 -13.55 11.19 15.41
C GLY A 345 -13.31 12.66 15.05
N PRO A 346 -12.37 13.35 15.73
CA PRO A 346 -11.97 14.73 15.40
C PRO A 346 -11.48 14.89 13.96
N ALA A 347 -10.79 13.89 13.42
CA ALA A 347 -10.27 13.89 12.04
C ALA A 347 -11.38 13.70 10.98
N GLY A 348 -12.60 13.28 11.34
CA GLY A 348 -13.72 13.16 10.40
C GLY A 348 -13.85 11.78 9.72
N ILE A 349 -13.09 10.78 10.13
CA ILE A 349 -13.07 9.42 9.53
C ILE A 349 -14.23 8.56 10.04
N THR A 350 -14.56 8.62 11.34
CA THR A 350 -15.48 7.70 12.03
C THR A 350 -16.87 7.61 11.39
N VAL A 351 -17.47 8.72 11.01
CA VAL A 351 -18.86 8.72 10.53
C VAL A 351 -18.99 8.13 9.13
N PRO A 352 -18.15 8.54 8.13
CA PRO A 352 -18.25 7.99 6.78
C PRO A 352 -17.90 6.49 6.69
N THR A 353 -16.98 5.99 7.52
CA THR A 353 -16.52 4.59 7.44
C THR A 353 -17.37 3.60 8.24
N ARG A 354 -18.25 4.10 9.11
CA ARG A 354 -19.05 3.26 10.01
C ARG A 354 -19.98 2.27 9.29
N GLU A 355 -20.51 2.64 8.14
CA GLU A 355 -21.52 1.83 7.43
C GLU A 355 -20.91 0.97 6.31
N VAL A 356 -19.61 1.01 6.14
CA VAL A 356 -18.87 0.19 5.18
C VAL A 356 -17.94 -0.79 5.89
N LEU A 357 -17.48 -1.80 5.18
CA LEU A 357 -16.44 -2.71 5.62
C LEU A 357 -15.20 -2.41 4.79
N SER A 358 -14.16 -1.93 5.45
CA SER A 358 -12.95 -1.40 4.85
C SER A 358 -11.84 -2.46 4.79
N PHE A 359 -11.13 -2.52 3.66
CA PHE A 359 -9.99 -3.40 3.45
C PHE A 359 -8.73 -2.61 3.11
N GLY A 360 -8.18 -2.80 1.90
CA GLY A 360 -6.95 -2.15 1.48
C GLY A 360 -7.10 -0.66 1.25
N GLY A 361 -6.00 0.04 1.35
CA GLY A 361 -5.93 1.48 1.19
C GLY A 361 -4.85 2.09 2.05
N GLY A 362 -4.98 3.36 2.36
CA GLY A 362 -4.07 4.08 3.24
C GLY A 362 -3.76 5.48 2.75
N PHE A 363 -2.67 6.01 3.29
CA PHE A 363 -2.21 7.37 3.02
C PHE A 363 -1.56 7.51 1.63
N PHE A 364 -1.94 8.56 0.89
CA PHE A 364 -1.29 9.00 -0.35
C PHE A 364 -1.70 10.45 -0.64
N ASP A 365 -0.94 11.18 -1.42
CA ASP A 365 -1.27 12.55 -1.83
C ASP A 365 -1.82 12.49 -3.26
N TYR A 366 -3.18 12.47 -3.41
CA TYR A 366 -3.78 12.29 -4.73
C TYR A 366 -3.80 13.57 -5.57
N ASP A 367 -3.78 14.73 -4.94
CA ASP A 367 -3.91 16.00 -5.65
C ASP A 367 -2.63 16.87 -5.63
N ASN A 368 -1.54 16.29 -5.11
CA ASN A 368 -0.23 16.91 -5.02
C ASN A 368 -0.23 18.25 -4.26
N ASP A 369 -1.11 18.39 -3.25
CA ASP A 369 -1.15 19.59 -2.42
C ASP A 369 -0.14 19.57 -1.25
N GLY A 370 0.51 18.41 -1.01
CA GLY A 370 1.52 18.19 0.01
C GLY A 370 0.99 17.66 1.33
N TRP A 371 -0.28 17.28 1.39
CA TRP A 371 -0.91 16.62 2.53
C TRP A 371 -1.39 15.23 2.15
N LEU A 372 -1.14 14.26 3.02
CA LEU A 372 -1.57 12.89 2.76
C LEU A 372 -3.07 12.74 2.93
N ASP A 373 -3.72 12.27 1.89
CA ASP A 373 -5.13 11.88 1.81
C ASP A 373 -5.30 10.40 2.16
N ILE A 374 -6.55 9.88 2.16
CA ILE A 374 -6.80 8.46 2.41
C ILE A 374 -7.73 7.90 1.33
N PHE A 375 -7.32 6.79 0.70
CA PHE A 375 -8.19 5.94 -0.11
C PHE A 375 -8.49 4.63 0.60
N ILE A 376 -9.71 4.11 0.42
CA ILE A 376 -10.18 2.87 1.05
C ILE A 376 -10.98 2.04 0.05
N ALA A 377 -10.58 0.79 -0.13
CA ALA A 377 -11.36 -0.21 -0.86
C ALA A 377 -12.35 -0.89 0.09
N ASN A 378 -13.62 -0.83 -0.24
CA ASN A 378 -14.70 -1.36 0.57
C ASN A 378 -15.35 -2.60 -0.06
N GLY A 379 -15.88 -3.47 0.79
CA GLY A 379 -16.64 -4.65 0.36
C GLY A 379 -16.84 -5.66 1.48
N HIS A 380 -18.06 -6.14 1.67
CA HIS A 380 -18.36 -7.04 2.76
C HIS A 380 -17.76 -8.44 2.56
N VAL A 381 -17.57 -9.21 3.64
CA VAL A 381 -17.04 -10.58 3.59
C VAL A 381 -18.13 -11.61 3.31
N TYR A 382 -19.36 -11.37 3.79
CA TYR A 382 -20.46 -12.32 3.68
C TYR A 382 -21.37 -12.00 2.49
N PRO A 383 -21.38 -12.84 1.43
CA PRO A 383 -22.29 -12.65 0.29
C PRO A 383 -23.77 -12.65 0.70
N GLU A 384 -24.09 -13.30 1.81
CA GLU A 384 -25.45 -13.46 2.33
C GLU A 384 -25.90 -12.29 3.25
N VAL A 385 -25.06 -11.28 3.47
CA VAL A 385 -25.31 -10.23 4.47
C VAL A 385 -26.63 -9.49 4.26
N GLU A 386 -27.04 -9.25 3.00
CA GLU A 386 -28.30 -8.56 2.68
C GLU A 386 -29.55 -9.34 3.12
N GLN A 387 -29.43 -10.67 3.37
CA GLN A 387 -30.53 -11.49 3.88
C GLN A 387 -30.78 -11.30 5.38
N VAL A 388 -29.79 -10.81 6.13
CA VAL A 388 -29.86 -10.59 7.59
C VAL A 388 -29.81 -9.12 7.97
N SER A 389 -29.27 -8.27 7.12
CA SER A 389 -29.12 -6.82 7.30
C SER A 389 -29.36 -6.13 5.96
N PRO A 390 -30.62 -5.87 5.58
CA PRO A 390 -30.95 -5.34 4.25
C PRO A 390 -30.33 -3.97 3.94
N GLU A 391 -29.92 -3.21 4.95
CA GLU A 391 -29.20 -1.94 4.81
C GLU A 391 -27.71 -2.12 4.53
N THR A 392 -27.18 -3.31 4.71
CA THR A 392 -25.77 -3.66 4.48
C THR A 392 -25.62 -4.34 3.13
N HIS A 393 -24.70 -3.85 2.30
CA HIS A 393 -24.47 -4.39 0.96
C HIS A 393 -23.18 -5.22 0.90
N TYR A 394 -23.23 -6.33 0.17
CA TYR A 394 -22.04 -7.14 -0.11
C TYR A 394 -21.02 -6.39 -0.97
N LYS A 395 -21.49 -5.77 -2.07
CA LYS A 395 -20.70 -4.87 -2.89
C LYS A 395 -20.84 -3.43 -2.38
N GLN A 396 -19.72 -2.76 -2.16
CA GLN A 396 -19.68 -1.40 -1.62
C GLN A 396 -18.84 -0.49 -2.53
N THR A 397 -19.12 0.82 -2.51
CA THR A 397 -18.30 1.80 -3.22
C THR A 397 -17.05 2.12 -2.41
N ASN A 398 -15.94 2.36 -3.09
CA ASN A 398 -14.70 2.80 -2.45
C ASN A 398 -14.85 4.23 -1.90
N THR A 399 -14.02 4.58 -0.92
CA THR A 399 -14.04 5.87 -0.26
C THR A 399 -12.74 6.63 -0.49
N LEU A 400 -12.84 7.93 -0.75
CA LEU A 400 -11.71 8.86 -0.83
C LEU A 400 -11.93 10.00 0.14
N PHE A 401 -10.93 10.29 0.94
CA PHE A 401 -10.88 11.40 1.86
C PHE A 401 -9.80 12.39 1.44
N HIS A 402 -10.15 13.67 1.39
CA HIS A 402 -9.22 14.77 1.21
C HIS A 402 -8.83 15.37 2.56
N ASN A 403 -7.55 15.57 2.78
CA ASN A 403 -6.95 16.18 3.97
C ASN A 403 -6.90 17.71 3.82
N ASP A 404 -7.49 18.45 4.75
CA ASP A 404 -7.52 19.92 4.70
C ASP A 404 -6.22 20.61 5.17
N GLY A 405 -5.17 19.85 5.44
CA GLY A 405 -3.90 20.33 5.98
C GLY A 405 -3.98 20.87 7.41
N LYS A 406 -5.06 20.57 8.14
CA LYS A 406 -5.28 20.97 9.53
C LYS A 406 -5.71 19.79 10.40
N GLY A 407 -5.39 18.58 9.97
CA GLY A 407 -5.72 17.35 10.66
C GLY A 407 -7.17 16.89 10.49
N LYS A 408 -7.86 17.34 9.43
CA LYS A 408 -9.23 16.91 9.11
C LYS A 408 -9.34 16.34 7.71
N PHE A 409 -10.08 15.27 7.61
CA PHE A 409 -10.41 14.59 6.37
C PHE A 409 -11.87 14.81 6.01
N ALA A 410 -12.13 15.14 4.75
CA ALA A 410 -13.45 15.29 4.17
C ALA A 410 -13.69 14.17 3.13
N GLU A 411 -14.79 13.44 3.24
CA GLU A 411 -15.16 12.43 2.24
C GLU A 411 -15.53 13.12 0.91
N VAL A 412 -14.79 12.79 -0.16
CA VAL A 412 -14.91 13.42 -1.48
C VAL A 412 -15.21 12.44 -2.62
N SER A 413 -15.50 11.19 -2.33
CA SER A 413 -15.68 10.12 -3.32
C SER A 413 -16.66 10.47 -4.43
N LYS A 414 -17.79 11.11 -4.08
CA LYS A 414 -18.83 11.47 -5.05
C LYS A 414 -18.35 12.51 -6.09
N GLN A 415 -17.37 13.33 -5.71
CA GLN A 415 -16.79 14.38 -6.55
C GLN A 415 -15.54 13.91 -7.30
N ALA A 416 -14.95 12.78 -6.87
CA ALA A 416 -13.65 12.30 -7.34
C ALA A 416 -13.68 11.56 -8.69
N GLY A 417 -14.85 11.42 -9.33
CA GLY A 417 -14.99 10.84 -10.68
C GLY A 417 -15.77 9.54 -10.76
N ASN A 418 -15.82 8.95 -11.96
CA ASN A 418 -16.64 7.77 -12.22
C ASN A 418 -16.09 6.49 -11.56
N GLY A 419 -14.81 6.46 -11.18
CA GLY A 419 -14.18 5.33 -10.51
C GLY A 419 -14.79 4.99 -9.14
N PHE A 420 -15.52 5.93 -8.53
CA PHE A 420 -16.16 5.76 -7.22
C PHE A 420 -17.67 5.45 -7.29
N GLN A 421 -18.24 5.31 -8.49
CA GLN A 421 -19.69 5.17 -8.63
C GLN A 421 -20.17 3.72 -8.61
N LYS A 422 -19.32 2.77 -8.99
CA LYS A 422 -19.67 1.37 -9.08
C LYS A 422 -19.25 0.62 -7.81
N PRO A 423 -20.16 -0.15 -7.18
CA PRO A 423 -19.81 -0.94 -6.01
C PRO A 423 -19.08 -2.23 -6.40
N TYR A 424 -18.09 -2.61 -5.59
CA TYR A 424 -17.28 -3.82 -5.71
C TYR A 424 -17.16 -4.54 -4.37
N VAL A 425 -16.48 -5.67 -4.37
CA VAL A 425 -15.99 -6.32 -3.15
C VAL A 425 -14.50 -6.05 -3.07
N GLY A 426 -14.15 -4.81 -2.74
CA GLY A 426 -12.77 -4.34 -2.70
C GLY A 426 -11.92 -5.08 -1.69
N ARG A 427 -10.63 -5.29 -2.01
CA ARG A 427 -9.64 -5.96 -1.15
C ARG A 427 -8.30 -5.24 -1.22
N GLY A 428 -7.29 -5.82 -1.86
CA GLY A 428 -5.98 -5.23 -1.98
C GLY A 428 -5.97 -3.92 -2.77
N VAL A 429 -5.11 -2.99 -2.37
CA VAL A 429 -4.90 -1.70 -3.06
C VAL A 429 -3.42 -1.45 -3.20
N ALA A 430 -3.02 -0.95 -4.36
CA ALA A 430 -1.70 -0.38 -4.55
C ALA A 430 -1.81 0.99 -5.23
N PHE A 431 -0.95 1.90 -4.78
CA PHE A 431 -0.77 3.24 -5.32
C PHE A 431 0.47 3.26 -6.20
N ALA A 432 0.36 3.81 -7.40
CA ALA A 432 1.51 4.01 -8.29
C ALA A 432 1.19 5.09 -9.34
N ASP A 433 2.23 5.75 -9.83
CA ASP A 433 2.14 6.61 -10.99
C ASP A 433 2.46 5.74 -12.24
N PHE A 434 1.40 5.24 -12.89
CA PHE A 434 1.52 4.27 -13.99
C PHE A 434 1.87 4.91 -15.33
N ASP A 435 1.65 6.20 -15.51
CA ASP A 435 1.99 6.92 -16.74
C ASP A 435 3.12 7.94 -16.57
N ASN A 436 3.74 7.94 -15.37
CA ASN A 436 4.85 8.83 -15.01
C ASN A 436 4.51 10.31 -15.23
N ASP A 437 3.26 10.72 -14.95
CA ASP A 437 2.83 12.11 -15.02
C ASP A 437 3.01 12.88 -13.70
N GLY A 438 3.35 12.15 -12.61
CA GLY A 438 3.61 12.67 -11.26
C GLY A 438 2.39 12.69 -10.36
N PHE A 439 1.24 12.21 -10.83
CA PHE A 439 0.04 12.01 -10.01
C PHE A 439 -0.18 10.53 -9.75
N MET A 440 -0.52 10.21 -8.51
CA MET A 440 -0.68 8.81 -8.11
C MET A 440 -2.02 8.25 -8.60
N ASP A 441 -1.94 7.17 -9.36
CA ASP A 441 -3.05 6.32 -9.77
C ASP A 441 -3.34 5.23 -8.72
N LEU A 442 -4.42 4.48 -8.93
CA LEU A 442 -4.88 3.43 -8.03
C LEU A 442 -5.15 2.13 -8.80
N VAL A 443 -4.72 1.01 -8.23
CA VAL A 443 -5.20 -0.30 -8.64
C VAL A 443 -5.81 -1.03 -7.44
N VAL A 444 -7.05 -1.53 -7.63
CA VAL A 444 -7.82 -2.23 -6.59
C VAL A 444 -8.10 -3.65 -7.04
N GLY A 445 -7.69 -4.62 -6.26
CA GLY A 445 -8.10 -6.01 -6.39
C GLY A 445 -9.51 -6.22 -5.83
N ASN A 446 -10.40 -6.83 -6.62
CA ASN A 446 -11.79 -7.07 -6.24
C ASN A 446 -12.07 -8.56 -6.10
N ASN A 447 -12.68 -8.99 -5.00
CA ASN A 447 -12.98 -10.40 -4.75
C ASN A 447 -14.11 -10.91 -5.66
N GLY A 448 -13.76 -11.83 -6.57
CA GLY A 448 -14.69 -12.43 -7.52
C GLY A 448 -15.08 -11.53 -8.70
N ASP A 449 -14.39 -10.42 -8.88
CA ASP A 449 -14.63 -9.44 -9.96
C ASP A 449 -13.31 -9.08 -10.68
N PRO A 450 -13.34 -8.40 -11.83
CA PRO A 450 -12.16 -7.75 -12.41
C PRO A 450 -11.55 -6.71 -11.45
N PRO A 451 -10.25 -6.41 -11.54
CA PRO A 451 -9.66 -5.31 -10.80
C PRO A 451 -10.25 -3.98 -11.26
N LEU A 452 -9.99 -2.94 -10.49
CA LEU A 452 -10.33 -1.57 -10.85
C LEU A 452 -9.02 -0.78 -11.00
N LEU A 453 -8.72 -0.29 -12.20
CA LEU A 453 -7.60 0.62 -12.45
C LEU A 453 -8.14 2.04 -12.60
N LEU A 454 -7.77 2.91 -11.69
CA LEU A 454 -8.20 4.30 -11.63
C LEU A 454 -7.05 5.22 -12.01
N HIS A 455 -7.16 5.82 -13.18
CA HIS A 455 -6.23 6.84 -13.63
C HIS A 455 -6.60 8.20 -13.03
N ASN A 456 -5.63 8.86 -12.43
CA ASN A 456 -5.74 10.20 -11.89
C ASN A 456 -5.53 11.23 -13.01
N SER A 457 -6.54 12.04 -13.29
CA SER A 457 -6.54 12.91 -14.48
C SER A 457 -5.62 14.13 -14.38
N ALA A 458 -4.91 14.33 -13.30
CA ALA A 458 -4.10 15.53 -13.05
C ALA A 458 -4.86 16.85 -13.36
N GLY A 459 -4.23 18.00 -13.24
CA GLY A 459 -4.77 19.24 -13.81
C GLY A 459 -5.30 20.28 -12.83
N ASN A 460 -5.08 20.09 -11.50
CA ASN A 460 -5.31 21.13 -10.50
C ASN A 460 -4.21 22.23 -10.50
N GLY A 461 -3.13 22.00 -11.28
CA GLY A 461 -1.99 22.89 -11.39
C GLY A 461 -1.08 22.87 -10.15
N ASN A 462 -1.15 21.83 -9.35
CA ASN A 462 -0.16 21.53 -8.32
C ASN A 462 1.06 20.86 -8.94
N HIS A 463 2.20 21.03 -8.29
CA HIS A 463 3.49 20.48 -8.68
C HIS A 463 3.84 19.27 -7.83
N TYR A 464 4.81 18.48 -8.28
CA TYR A 464 5.29 17.29 -7.59
C TYR A 464 6.81 17.16 -7.68
N VAL A 465 7.36 16.26 -6.90
CA VAL A 465 8.70 15.69 -7.08
C VAL A 465 8.69 14.22 -6.68
N ASN A 466 9.42 13.41 -7.43
CA ASN A 466 9.48 11.97 -7.19
C ASN A 466 10.94 11.52 -7.07
N PHE A 467 11.24 10.64 -6.08
CA PHE A 467 12.58 10.13 -5.85
C PHE A 467 12.60 8.61 -5.92
N LYS A 468 13.46 8.06 -6.79
CA LYS A 468 13.88 6.65 -6.74
C LYS A 468 15.20 6.59 -5.96
N LEU A 469 15.23 5.83 -4.86
CA LEU A 469 16.42 5.63 -4.06
C LEU A 469 17.07 4.30 -4.42
N VAL A 470 18.41 4.25 -4.39
CA VAL A 470 19.18 3.02 -4.62
C VAL A 470 20.28 2.90 -3.57
N GLY A 471 20.12 1.93 -2.66
CA GLY A 471 21.10 1.61 -1.63
C GLY A 471 22.41 1.04 -2.20
N LYS A 472 23.49 1.21 -1.46
CA LYS A 472 24.82 0.66 -1.73
C LYS A 472 25.43 -0.06 -0.54
N LYS A 473 25.32 0.55 0.66
CA LYS A 473 25.59 -0.07 1.96
C LYS A 473 24.29 -0.51 2.61
N SER A 474 23.25 0.26 2.39
CA SER A 474 21.87 -0.12 2.67
C SER A 474 21.40 -1.17 1.67
N ASN A 475 20.29 -1.87 1.97
CA ASN A 475 19.63 -2.72 1.00
C ASN A 475 19.32 -1.92 -0.29
N ARG A 476 19.31 -2.62 -1.41
CA ARG A 476 19.26 -1.97 -2.73
C ARG A 476 17.99 -1.17 -2.98
N ASP A 477 16.87 -1.65 -2.49
CA ASP A 477 15.57 -0.96 -2.59
C ASP A 477 15.46 0.24 -1.65
N ALA A 478 16.48 0.46 -0.81
CA ALA A 478 16.51 1.52 0.20
C ALA A 478 15.32 1.45 1.20
N MET A 479 14.72 0.28 1.41
CA MET A 479 13.67 0.11 2.42
C MET A 479 14.20 0.48 3.81
N GLY A 480 13.45 1.33 4.53
CA GLY A 480 13.86 1.99 5.77
C GLY A 480 14.59 3.33 5.56
N ALA A 481 14.81 3.77 4.30
CA ALA A 481 15.32 5.11 4.06
C ALA A 481 14.21 6.14 4.23
N ARG A 482 14.54 7.24 4.92
CA ARG A 482 13.63 8.38 5.13
C ARG A 482 14.06 9.56 4.28
N VAL A 483 13.14 10.04 3.46
CA VAL A 483 13.30 11.24 2.65
C VAL A 483 12.51 12.37 3.29
N ARG A 484 13.18 13.47 3.59
CA ARG A 484 12.56 14.72 4.06
C ARG A 484 12.77 15.79 3.00
N ILE A 485 11.71 16.49 2.66
CA ILE A 485 11.79 17.66 1.78
C ILE A 485 11.33 18.93 2.50
N VAL A 486 11.75 20.07 1.99
CA VAL A 486 11.17 21.39 2.28
C VAL A 486 10.84 22.05 0.96
N ALA A 487 9.56 22.38 0.76
CA ALA A 487 9.07 23.07 -0.44
C ALA A 487 7.98 24.07 -0.07
N GLY A 488 8.12 25.32 -0.53
CA GLY A 488 7.16 26.40 -0.22
C GLY A 488 6.97 26.67 1.28
N GLY A 489 7.97 26.34 2.09
CA GLY A 489 7.93 26.47 3.56
C GLY A 489 7.25 25.30 4.28
N VAL A 490 6.76 24.28 3.58
CA VAL A 490 6.21 23.04 4.15
C VAL A 490 7.31 21.98 4.21
N SER A 491 7.44 21.30 5.35
CA SER A 491 8.32 20.14 5.50
C SER A 491 7.49 18.87 5.44
N GLN A 492 7.89 17.91 4.62
CA GLN A 492 7.22 16.62 4.46
C GLN A 492 8.24 15.49 4.63
N ILE A 493 7.82 14.35 5.11
CA ILE A 493 8.63 13.12 5.14
C ILE A 493 7.92 11.98 4.40
N ARG A 494 8.71 11.08 3.80
CA ARG A 494 8.28 9.76 3.32
C ARG A 494 9.35 8.75 3.74
N GLU A 495 8.92 7.59 4.16
CA GLU A 495 9.80 6.45 4.39
C GLU A 495 9.57 5.39 3.32
N ILE A 496 10.65 4.82 2.77
CA ILE A 496 10.57 3.75 1.79
C ILE A 496 10.26 2.46 2.52
N ALA A 497 9.07 1.92 2.33
CA ALA A 497 8.61 0.73 3.03
C ALA A 497 7.96 -0.27 2.08
N GLY A 498 8.22 -1.55 2.31
CA GLY A 498 7.47 -2.64 1.68
C GLY A 498 6.13 -2.89 2.37
N GLY A 499 5.17 -3.55 1.71
CA GLY A 499 3.85 -3.82 2.26
C GLY A 499 3.01 -2.55 2.48
N GLY A 500 2.41 -2.39 3.67
CA GLY A 500 1.71 -1.15 4.05
C GLY A 500 0.32 -0.96 3.43
N SER A 501 -0.31 -2.04 2.95
CA SER A 501 -1.72 -2.12 2.55
C SER A 501 -2.22 -3.54 2.79
N TYR A 502 -3.52 -3.79 2.59
CA TYR A 502 -4.09 -5.12 2.75
C TYR A 502 -3.58 -6.08 1.66
N LEU A 503 -2.75 -7.07 2.05
CA LEU A 503 -2.21 -8.11 1.16
C LEU A 503 -1.44 -7.56 -0.06
N SER A 504 -0.99 -6.31 -0.03
CA SER A 504 -0.59 -5.58 -1.23
C SER A 504 0.63 -4.70 -0.97
N GLN A 505 1.26 -4.23 -2.04
CA GLN A 505 2.37 -3.28 -1.99
C GLN A 505 2.25 -2.24 -3.09
N SER A 506 2.48 -0.99 -2.71
CA SER A 506 2.55 0.17 -3.60
C SER A 506 3.95 0.38 -4.19
N ASP A 507 4.06 1.34 -5.11
CA ASP A 507 5.33 1.84 -5.66
C ASP A 507 6.27 2.31 -4.54
N LEU A 508 7.53 1.90 -4.60
CA LEU A 508 8.56 2.26 -3.61
C LEU A 508 9.16 3.65 -3.85
N ARG A 509 8.81 4.34 -4.93
CA ARG A 509 9.28 5.72 -5.15
C ARG A 509 8.67 6.67 -4.12
N ALA A 510 9.50 7.57 -3.56
CA ALA A 510 9.02 8.62 -2.66
C ALA A 510 8.36 9.74 -3.47
N ASN A 511 7.04 9.78 -3.48
CA ASN A 511 6.25 10.83 -4.13
C ASN A 511 5.89 11.94 -3.14
N PHE A 512 6.07 13.20 -3.57
CA PHE A 512 5.73 14.39 -2.80
C PHE A 512 4.95 15.38 -3.66
N GLY A 513 3.76 15.76 -3.23
CA GLY A 513 3.08 16.93 -3.73
C GLY A 513 3.71 18.21 -3.19
N LEU A 514 3.77 19.23 -4.00
CA LEU A 514 4.41 20.49 -3.69
C LEU A 514 3.44 21.68 -3.67
N GLY A 515 2.14 21.42 -3.90
CA GLY A 515 1.16 22.49 -4.07
C GLY A 515 1.59 23.43 -5.20
N LYS A 516 1.75 24.70 -4.91
CA LYS A 516 2.17 25.71 -5.89
C LYS A 516 3.67 25.99 -5.90
N ALA A 517 4.47 25.28 -5.12
CA ALA A 517 5.91 25.44 -5.09
C ALA A 517 6.54 24.81 -6.35
N THR A 518 7.31 25.59 -7.10
CA THR A 518 7.99 25.17 -8.34
C THR A 518 9.41 24.66 -8.10
N ARG A 519 9.79 24.53 -6.82
CA ARG A 519 11.13 24.12 -6.42
C ARG A 519 11.11 23.50 -5.03
N VAL A 520 11.97 22.51 -4.82
CA VAL A 520 12.30 21.95 -3.52
C VAL A 520 13.56 22.62 -2.98
N GLU A 521 13.44 23.34 -1.87
CA GLU A 521 14.57 24.06 -1.27
C GLU A 521 15.62 23.12 -0.72
N THR A 522 15.18 22.03 -0.07
CA THR A 522 16.07 21.05 0.56
C THR A 522 15.47 19.66 0.44
N VAL A 523 16.32 18.67 0.13
CA VAL A 523 16.03 17.23 0.21
C VAL A 523 17.07 16.62 1.15
N GLU A 524 16.64 15.94 2.19
CA GLU A 524 17.48 15.21 3.12
C GLU A 524 17.11 13.74 3.04
N VAL A 525 18.09 12.86 2.81
CA VAL A 525 17.92 11.41 2.80
C VAL A 525 18.70 10.82 3.97
N GLN A 526 17.99 10.14 4.86
CA GLN A 526 18.60 9.32 5.91
C GLN A 526 18.51 7.86 5.46
N TRP A 527 19.65 7.24 5.24
CA TRP A 527 19.75 5.85 4.77
C TRP A 527 19.74 4.85 5.94
N PRO A 528 19.25 3.61 5.74
CA PRO A 528 19.35 2.55 6.76
C PRO A 528 20.78 2.31 7.26
N SER A 529 21.79 2.50 6.42
CA SER A 529 23.20 2.44 6.82
C SER A 529 23.64 3.51 7.85
N GLY A 530 22.76 4.50 8.14
CA GLY A 530 23.06 5.67 8.95
C GLY A 530 23.72 6.83 8.17
N GLN A 531 24.01 6.66 6.88
CA GLN A 531 24.51 7.74 6.04
C GLN A 531 23.41 8.80 5.85
N LYS A 532 23.81 10.07 5.74
CA LYS A 532 22.92 11.20 5.41
C LYS A 532 23.41 11.92 4.18
N GLN A 533 22.48 12.29 3.29
CA GLN A 533 22.76 13.10 2.11
C GLN A 533 21.79 14.29 2.08
N THR A 534 22.26 15.42 1.57
CA THR A 534 21.45 16.64 1.45
C THR A 534 21.64 17.25 0.08
N PHE A 535 20.53 17.52 -0.60
CA PHE A 535 20.50 18.20 -1.89
C PHE A 535 19.67 19.49 -1.76
N ARG A 536 19.91 20.44 -2.65
CA ARG A 536 19.25 21.75 -2.56
C ARG A 536 18.81 22.25 -3.93
N ASN A 537 17.72 23.03 -3.92
CA ASN A 537 17.22 23.75 -5.08
C ASN A 537 16.90 22.83 -6.27
N LEU A 538 16.24 21.70 -6.02
CA LEU A 538 15.75 20.82 -7.08
C LEU A 538 14.48 21.42 -7.73
N GLU A 539 14.34 21.23 -9.02
CA GLU A 539 13.15 21.68 -9.76
C GLU A 539 11.95 20.77 -9.50
N ALA A 540 10.76 21.35 -9.48
CA ALA A 540 9.51 20.59 -9.44
C ALA A 540 9.21 19.91 -10.79
N ASP A 541 8.22 19.02 -10.82
CA ASP A 541 7.74 18.25 -11.97
C ASP A 541 8.84 17.36 -12.57
N LYS A 542 9.64 16.77 -11.68
CA LYS A 542 10.80 15.94 -12.02
C LYS A 542 10.83 14.65 -11.22
N PHE A 543 11.44 13.65 -11.86
CA PHE A 543 11.86 12.41 -11.23
C PHE A 543 13.37 12.46 -11.00
N TYR A 544 13.79 12.10 -9.80
CA TYR A 544 15.20 12.08 -9.42
C TYR A 544 15.64 10.70 -8.97
N LEU A 545 16.83 10.28 -9.42
CA LEU A 545 17.53 9.12 -8.90
C LEU A 545 18.54 9.58 -7.86
N ILE A 546 18.50 8.99 -6.68
CA ILE A 546 19.46 9.19 -5.61
C ILE A 546 20.11 7.86 -5.27
N ASP A 547 21.36 7.67 -5.71
CA ASP A 547 22.21 6.58 -5.27
C ASP A 547 22.83 6.93 -3.91
N GLU A 548 22.89 5.97 -2.99
CA GLU A 548 23.58 6.17 -1.72
C GLU A 548 25.04 6.57 -1.92
N GLY A 549 25.42 7.73 -1.35
CA GLY A 549 26.77 8.28 -1.42
C GLY A 549 27.12 9.00 -2.72
N LYS A 550 26.16 9.21 -3.64
CA LYS A 550 26.38 9.94 -4.90
C LYS A 550 25.53 11.21 -4.98
N GLU A 551 25.82 12.03 -5.99
CA GLU A 551 25.00 13.19 -6.33
C GLU A 551 23.64 12.75 -6.91
N VAL A 552 22.64 13.62 -6.74
CA VAL A 552 21.30 13.41 -7.31
C VAL A 552 21.35 13.58 -8.82
N VAL A 553 20.64 12.71 -9.53
CA VAL A 553 20.53 12.72 -11.00
C VAL A 553 19.08 12.89 -11.39
N GLU A 554 18.76 13.90 -12.22
CA GLU A 554 17.45 14.01 -12.85
C GLU A 554 17.25 12.82 -13.80
N MET A 555 16.21 12.06 -13.58
CA MET A 555 15.79 11.01 -14.50
C MET A 555 15.07 11.69 -15.68
N GLN A 556 15.59 11.55 -16.89
CA GLN A 556 14.82 11.95 -18.07
C GLN A 556 13.55 11.10 -18.10
N ARG A 557 12.40 11.71 -18.39
CA ARG A 557 11.15 10.94 -18.57
C ARG A 557 11.47 9.76 -19.48
N TRP A 558 11.11 8.56 -19.03
CA TRP A 558 11.34 7.32 -19.76
C TRP A 558 10.72 7.43 -21.17
N LYS A 559 11.53 7.93 -22.12
CA LYS A 559 11.22 7.93 -23.54
C LYS A 559 12.15 6.92 -24.16
N GLU A 560 11.61 5.79 -24.55
CA GLU A 560 12.18 4.63 -25.23
C GLU A 560 12.96 3.63 -24.36
N PRO A 561 12.71 2.33 -24.54
CA PRO A 561 13.54 1.29 -23.93
C PRO A 561 14.97 1.47 -24.44
N GLN A 562 15.90 1.72 -23.52
CA GLN A 562 17.31 1.63 -23.87
C GLN A 562 17.55 0.22 -24.42
N SER A 563 17.96 0.13 -25.69
CA SER A 563 18.35 -1.12 -26.29
C SER A 563 19.36 -1.81 -25.39
N ARG A 564 18.97 -2.96 -24.83
CA ARG A 564 19.83 -3.78 -23.96
C ARG A 564 21.21 -3.92 -24.63
N ALA A 565 22.23 -3.32 -24.03
CA ALA A 565 23.60 -3.64 -24.38
C ALA A 565 23.81 -5.11 -24.00
N SER A 566 24.02 -5.95 -24.99
CA SER A 566 24.39 -7.36 -24.82
C SER A 566 25.73 -7.42 -24.05
N HIS A 567 25.68 -7.86 -22.81
CA HIS A 567 26.84 -8.32 -22.07
C HIS A 567 26.84 -9.84 -21.95
#